data_49185233994a1e19128245345834d92a
#
_entry.id   49185233994a1e19128245345834d92a
#
_cell.length_a   1.000
_cell.length_b   1.000
_cell.length_c   1.000
_cell.angle_alpha   90.00
_cell.angle_beta   90.00
_cell.angle_gamma   90.00
#
_symmetry.space_group_name_H-M   'P 1'
#
loop_
_entity.id
_entity.type
_entity.pdbx_description
1 polymer ?
#
loop_
_entity_poly.entity_id
_entity_poly.type
_entity_poly.pdbx_seq_one_letter_code
_entity_poly.pdbx_strand_id
1 'polypeptide(L)'
;AGPLTHAPMLAGWVASFALATGSTDIREWPRDNFVGALAYEGCWLNIFLFLFNVCIPAYPLDGCRMLMALLAMCSVSLTTTATTIICLSTVMSLGVIAYGFWLVQFMPVFVGAFTLAETYKLYTLLKSGALEEHPSFAKYNAMSGRRNTNTSWNVQAV
;
A
#
# COMPACT_ATOMS: atom_id res chain seq x y z
N ALA A 1 -5.29 3.47 8.90
CA ALA A 1 -6.72 3.26 8.60
C ALA A 1 -6.93 2.55 7.24
N GLY A 2 -5.96 2.67 6.30
CA GLY A 2 -6.12 2.17 4.91
C GLY A 2 -6.58 0.70 4.79
N PRO A 3 -5.80 -0.31 5.20
CA PRO A 3 -6.18 -1.71 4.96
C PRO A 3 -7.45 -2.14 5.70
N LEU A 4 -7.74 -1.55 6.86
CA LEU A 4 -8.91 -1.89 7.67
C LEU A 4 -10.25 -1.49 7.04
N THR A 5 -10.26 -0.53 6.11
CA THR A 5 -11.49 -0.10 5.42
C THR A 5 -11.98 -1.14 4.42
N HIS A 6 -11.09 -2.00 3.92
CA HIS A 6 -11.47 -3.08 3.01
C HIS A 6 -12.34 -4.16 3.67
N ALA A 7 -12.20 -4.39 4.98
CA ALA A 7 -12.98 -5.40 5.69
C ALA A 7 -14.50 -5.08 5.70
N PRO A 8 -14.96 -3.88 6.13
CA PRO A 8 -16.38 -3.55 6.05
C PRO A 8 -16.89 -3.43 4.61
N MET A 9 -16.07 -2.98 3.65
CA MET A 9 -16.44 -2.97 2.24
C MET A 9 -16.67 -4.39 1.70
N LEU A 10 -15.77 -5.33 2.01
CA LEU A 10 -15.93 -6.72 1.62
C LEU A 10 -17.19 -7.34 2.23
N ALA A 11 -17.44 -7.08 3.52
CA ALA A 11 -18.68 -7.54 4.17
C ALA A 11 -19.93 -6.98 3.48
N GLY A 12 -19.91 -5.72 3.07
CA GLY A 12 -21.00 -5.11 2.30
C GLY A 12 -21.21 -5.77 0.94
N TRP A 13 -20.15 -6.07 0.20
CA TRP A 13 -20.23 -6.77 -1.08
C TRP A 13 -20.74 -8.21 -0.94
N VAL A 14 -20.23 -8.96 0.06
CA VAL A 14 -20.70 -10.33 0.35
C VAL A 14 -22.18 -10.34 0.74
N ALA A 15 -22.63 -9.38 1.57
CA ALA A 15 -24.03 -9.23 1.93
C ALA A 15 -24.91 -8.93 0.70
N SER A 16 -24.45 -8.02 -0.17
CA SER A 16 -25.14 -7.70 -1.43
C SER A 16 -25.25 -8.90 -2.36
N PHE A 17 -24.17 -9.69 -2.46
CA PHE A 17 -24.14 -10.93 -3.21
C PHE A 17 -25.12 -11.96 -2.65
N ALA A 18 -25.11 -12.18 -1.33
CA ALA A 18 -26.01 -13.12 -0.66
C ALA A 18 -27.49 -12.73 -0.83
N LEU A 19 -27.81 -11.43 -0.73
CA LEU A 19 -29.17 -10.94 -0.96
C LEU A 19 -29.64 -11.13 -2.41
N ALA A 20 -28.72 -10.98 -3.38
CA ALA A 20 -29.05 -11.09 -4.79
C ALA A 20 -29.14 -12.55 -5.27
N THR A 21 -28.32 -13.46 -4.73
CA THR A 21 -28.19 -14.85 -5.22
C THR A 21 -28.78 -15.89 -4.26
N GLY A 22 -29.06 -15.54 -3.01
CA GLY A 22 -29.45 -16.48 -1.96
C GLY A 22 -28.29 -17.34 -1.45
N SER A 23 -27.04 -17.10 -1.88
CA SER A 23 -25.84 -17.86 -1.51
C SER A 23 -24.74 -16.92 -1.04
N THR A 24 -23.92 -17.36 -0.08
CA THR A 24 -22.70 -16.68 0.36
C THR A 24 -21.44 -17.20 -0.34
N ASP A 25 -21.57 -18.19 -1.21
CA ASP A 25 -20.44 -18.76 -1.94
C ASP A 25 -20.05 -17.89 -3.14
N ILE A 26 -19.05 -17.06 -2.96
CA ILE A 26 -18.49 -16.15 -3.99
C ILE A 26 -17.57 -16.85 -4.99
N ARG A 27 -17.54 -18.19 -5.03
CA ARG A 27 -16.72 -18.92 -6.03
C ARG A 27 -17.48 -19.15 -7.33
N GLU A 28 -18.80 -19.09 -7.29
CA GLU A 28 -19.63 -19.30 -8.46
C GLU A 28 -20.10 -17.99 -9.07
N TRP A 29 -19.88 -17.84 -10.38
CA TRP A 29 -20.35 -16.68 -11.12
C TRP A 29 -21.88 -16.73 -11.29
N PRO A 30 -22.64 -15.71 -10.84
CA PRO A 30 -24.10 -15.67 -10.99
C PRO A 30 -24.49 -15.26 -12.41
N ARG A 31 -24.81 -16.25 -13.26
CA ARG A 31 -25.03 -16.06 -14.72
C ARG A 31 -26.27 -15.22 -15.04
N ASP A 32 -27.30 -15.31 -14.23
CA ASP A 32 -28.65 -14.80 -14.57
C ASP A 32 -29.06 -13.58 -13.72
N ASN A 33 -28.17 -13.02 -12.90
CA ASN A 33 -28.48 -11.93 -12.01
C ASN A 33 -27.42 -10.82 -12.09
N PHE A 34 -27.79 -9.70 -12.72
CA PHE A 34 -26.89 -8.55 -12.88
C PHE A 34 -26.38 -7.99 -11.53
N VAL A 35 -27.25 -7.90 -10.52
CA VAL A 35 -26.86 -7.41 -9.19
C VAL A 35 -25.89 -8.39 -8.53
N GLY A 36 -26.15 -9.69 -8.66
CA GLY A 36 -25.24 -10.74 -8.19
C GLY A 36 -23.88 -10.68 -8.90
N ALA A 37 -23.86 -10.50 -10.21
CA ALA A 37 -22.63 -10.35 -10.99
C ALA A 37 -21.82 -9.11 -10.56
N LEU A 38 -22.48 -7.97 -10.36
CA LEU A 38 -21.85 -6.74 -9.89
C LEU A 38 -21.27 -6.91 -8.47
N ALA A 39 -21.99 -7.56 -7.57
CA ALA A 39 -21.54 -7.84 -6.22
C ALA A 39 -20.36 -8.83 -6.20
N TYR A 40 -20.39 -9.83 -7.08
CA TYR A 40 -19.27 -10.76 -7.29
C TYR A 40 -18.00 -10.03 -7.70
N GLU A 41 -18.06 -9.19 -8.73
CA GLU A 41 -16.92 -8.37 -9.16
C GLU A 41 -16.46 -7.43 -8.06
N GLY A 42 -17.37 -6.83 -7.30
CA GLY A 42 -17.07 -5.99 -6.15
C GLY A 42 -16.30 -6.72 -5.05
N CYS A 43 -16.65 -7.97 -4.74
CA CYS A 43 -15.93 -8.82 -3.81
C CYS A 43 -14.48 -9.06 -4.27
N TRP A 44 -14.31 -9.53 -5.50
CA TRP A 44 -13.00 -9.86 -6.05
C TRP A 44 -12.11 -8.62 -6.21
N LEU A 45 -12.68 -7.51 -6.69
CA LEU A 45 -11.97 -6.24 -6.80
C LEU A 45 -11.49 -5.75 -5.43
N ASN A 46 -12.33 -5.85 -4.40
CA ASN A 46 -11.97 -5.43 -3.04
C ASN A 46 -10.86 -6.32 -2.43
N ILE A 47 -10.93 -7.64 -2.64
CA ILE A 47 -9.87 -8.58 -2.23
C ILE A 47 -8.58 -8.25 -2.97
N PHE A 48 -8.63 -8.04 -4.28
CA PHE A 48 -7.47 -7.70 -5.08
C PHE A 48 -6.83 -6.38 -4.64
N LEU A 49 -7.64 -5.33 -4.45
CA LEU A 49 -7.14 -4.03 -3.96
C LEU A 49 -6.53 -4.12 -2.57
N PHE A 50 -7.11 -4.93 -1.68
CA PHE A 50 -6.54 -5.18 -0.36
C PHE A 50 -5.16 -5.84 -0.46
N LEU A 51 -5.07 -6.95 -1.20
CA LEU A 51 -3.81 -7.66 -1.42
C LEU A 51 -2.77 -6.76 -2.10
N PHE A 52 -3.19 -6.02 -3.13
CA PHE A 52 -2.33 -5.09 -3.84
C PHE A 52 -1.77 -4.02 -2.90
N ASN A 53 -2.61 -3.41 -2.07
CA ASN A 53 -2.21 -2.37 -1.12
C ASN A 53 -1.29 -2.89 0.00
N VAL A 54 -1.45 -4.14 0.43
CA VAL A 54 -0.65 -4.73 1.51
C VAL A 54 0.63 -5.37 1.00
N CYS A 55 0.54 -6.13 -0.12
CA CYS A 55 1.67 -6.92 -0.62
C CYS A 55 2.64 -6.12 -1.46
N ILE A 56 2.19 -5.03 -2.09
CA ILE A 56 3.07 -4.21 -2.93
C ILE A 56 3.63 -3.04 -2.11
N PRO A 57 4.90 -3.08 -1.71
CA PRO A 57 5.54 -2.02 -0.93
C PRO A 57 5.98 -0.85 -1.81
N ALA A 58 5.08 -0.36 -2.67
CA ALA A 58 5.32 0.78 -3.54
C ALA A 58 4.70 2.06 -2.98
N TYR A 59 5.41 3.17 -3.03
CA TYR A 59 4.87 4.47 -2.65
C TYR A 59 3.86 4.96 -3.73
N PRO A 60 2.68 5.49 -3.35
CA PRO A 60 2.19 5.85 -2.02
C PRO A 60 1.29 4.80 -1.32
N LEU A 61 1.36 3.52 -1.70
CA LEU A 61 0.51 2.44 -1.18
C LEU A 61 0.73 2.17 0.32
N ASP A 62 -0.25 1.53 0.95
CA ASP A 62 -0.19 1.21 2.38
C ASP A 62 0.93 0.19 2.71
N GLY A 63 1.26 -0.71 1.78
CA GLY A 63 2.40 -1.62 1.91
C GLY A 63 3.74 -0.91 2.11
N CYS A 64 3.92 0.24 1.46
CA CYS A 64 5.09 1.10 1.69
C CYS A 64 5.13 1.65 3.12
N ARG A 65 4.00 2.08 3.67
CA ARG A 65 3.91 2.57 5.06
C ARG A 65 4.21 1.46 6.07
N MET A 66 3.77 0.23 5.79
CA MET A 66 4.11 -0.94 6.60
C MET A 66 5.61 -1.23 6.55
N LEU A 67 6.22 -1.17 5.36
CA LEU A 67 7.66 -1.33 5.19
C LEU A 67 8.44 -0.23 5.92
N MET A 68 8.00 1.04 5.84
CA MET A 68 8.59 2.15 6.61
C MET A 68 8.56 1.89 8.11
N ALA A 69 7.43 1.41 8.64
CA ALA A 69 7.30 1.09 10.05
C ALA A 69 8.25 -0.05 10.47
N LEU A 70 8.38 -1.09 9.65
CA LEU A 70 9.33 -2.19 9.86
C LEU A 70 10.78 -1.70 9.88
N LEU A 71 11.18 -0.89 8.90
CA LEU A 71 12.54 -0.32 8.84
C LEU A 71 12.83 0.61 10.02
N ALA A 72 11.82 1.37 10.49
CA ALA A 72 11.93 2.16 11.70
C ALA A 72 12.11 1.29 12.95
N MET A 73 11.43 0.15 13.03
CA MET A 73 11.63 -0.83 14.12
C MET A 73 13.03 -1.45 14.09
N CYS A 74 13.63 -1.60 12.92
CA CYS A 74 15.00 -2.07 12.75
C CYS A 74 16.06 -0.95 12.94
N SER A 75 15.66 0.27 13.34
CA SER A 75 16.56 1.42 13.54
C SER A 75 17.38 1.78 12.30
N VAL A 76 16.84 1.55 11.12
CA VAL A 76 17.46 1.94 9.83
C VAL A 76 17.44 3.46 9.72
N SER A 77 18.46 4.06 9.08
CA SER A 77 18.51 5.50 8.90
C SER A 77 17.39 6.00 7.96
N LEU A 78 16.94 7.24 8.18
CA LEU A 78 15.90 7.87 7.35
C LEU A 78 16.28 7.87 5.86
N THR A 79 17.51 8.23 5.56
CA THR A 79 18.04 8.29 4.18
C THR A 79 18.05 6.90 3.53
N THR A 80 18.53 5.88 4.25
CA THR A 80 18.54 4.50 3.77
C THR A 80 17.13 3.99 3.52
N THR A 81 16.19 4.28 4.45
CA THR A 81 14.77 3.92 4.31
C THR A 81 14.16 4.57 3.08
N ALA A 82 14.37 5.87 2.87
CA ALA A 82 13.86 6.58 1.70
C ALA A 82 14.44 6.02 0.40
N THR A 83 15.74 5.78 0.35
CA THR A 83 16.41 5.19 -0.83
C THR A 83 15.86 3.80 -1.15
N THR A 84 15.70 2.95 -0.15
CA THR A 84 15.13 1.60 -0.31
C THR A 84 13.71 1.67 -0.89
N ILE A 85 12.88 2.56 -0.35
CA ILE A 85 11.50 2.76 -0.82
C ILE A 85 11.48 3.26 -2.27
N ILE A 86 12.31 4.24 -2.61
CA ILE A 86 12.38 4.78 -3.97
C ILE A 86 12.80 3.69 -4.96
N CYS A 87 13.86 2.93 -4.66
CA CYS A 87 14.31 1.83 -5.52
C CYS A 87 13.21 0.78 -5.70
N LEU A 88 12.61 0.33 -4.61
CA LEU A 88 11.59 -0.72 -4.64
C LEU A 88 10.32 -0.24 -5.37
N SER A 89 9.85 0.98 -5.07
CA SER A 89 8.70 1.57 -5.75
C SER A 89 8.92 1.75 -7.24
N THR A 90 10.13 2.16 -7.65
CA THR A 90 10.47 2.33 -9.06
C THR A 90 10.42 0.99 -9.80
N VAL A 91 11.04 -0.06 -9.25
CA VAL A 91 11.02 -1.40 -9.85
C VAL A 91 9.60 -1.94 -9.96
N MET A 92 8.80 -1.81 -8.89
CA MET A 92 7.42 -2.27 -8.87
C MET A 92 6.54 -1.49 -9.86
N SER A 93 6.68 -0.17 -9.93
CA SER A 93 5.93 0.67 -10.87
C SER A 93 6.23 0.31 -12.32
N LEU A 94 7.52 0.11 -12.65
CA LEU A 94 7.92 -0.33 -13.99
C LEU A 94 7.37 -1.72 -14.31
N GLY A 95 7.38 -2.64 -13.36
CA GLY A 95 6.79 -3.97 -13.50
C GLY A 95 5.30 -3.92 -13.79
N VAL A 96 4.54 -3.07 -13.06
CA VAL A 96 3.09 -2.87 -13.25
C VAL A 96 2.80 -2.25 -14.62
N ILE A 97 3.61 -1.28 -15.06
CA ILE A 97 3.50 -0.67 -16.39
C ILE A 97 3.75 -1.72 -17.48
N ALA A 98 4.84 -2.48 -17.38
CA ALA A 98 5.18 -3.53 -18.34
C ALA A 98 4.09 -4.60 -18.43
N TYR A 99 3.54 -5.03 -17.28
CA TYR A 99 2.42 -5.96 -17.20
C TYR A 99 1.16 -5.39 -17.87
N GLY A 100 0.84 -4.12 -17.65
CA GLY A 100 -0.29 -3.45 -18.29
C GLY A 100 -0.16 -3.39 -19.81
N PHE A 101 1.04 -3.10 -20.32
CA PHE A 101 1.32 -3.14 -21.76
C PHE A 101 1.21 -4.56 -22.33
N TRP A 102 1.70 -5.57 -21.61
CA TRP A 102 1.60 -6.97 -22.02
C TRP A 102 0.13 -7.42 -22.18
N LEU A 103 -0.73 -7.03 -21.25
CA LEU A 103 -2.16 -7.38 -21.29
C LEU A 103 -3.02 -6.40 -22.11
N VAL A 104 -2.41 -5.37 -22.70
CA VAL A 104 -3.12 -4.27 -23.41
C VAL A 104 -4.20 -3.63 -22.51
N GLN A 105 -3.90 -3.48 -21.22
CA GLN A 105 -4.81 -2.90 -20.22
C GLN A 105 -4.32 -1.53 -19.77
N PHE A 106 -5.15 -0.50 -19.94
CA PHE A 106 -4.79 0.88 -19.58
C PHE A 106 -4.73 1.12 -18.06
N MET A 107 -5.55 0.44 -17.27
CA MET A 107 -5.62 0.67 -15.82
C MET A 107 -4.30 0.38 -15.09
N PRO A 108 -3.63 -0.77 -15.27
CA PRO A 108 -2.32 -1.01 -14.65
C PRO A 108 -1.26 0.00 -15.12
N VAL A 109 -1.27 0.37 -16.41
CA VAL A 109 -0.33 1.37 -16.93
C VAL A 109 -0.53 2.71 -16.24
N PHE A 110 -1.78 3.16 -16.08
CA PHE A 110 -2.10 4.41 -15.39
C PHE A 110 -1.68 4.37 -13.91
N VAL A 111 -1.99 3.29 -13.19
CA VAL A 111 -1.60 3.10 -11.79
C VAL A 111 -0.07 3.08 -11.64
N GLY A 112 0.63 2.36 -12.52
CA GLY A 112 2.09 2.32 -12.50
C GLY A 112 2.73 3.68 -12.81
N ALA A 113 2.19 4.43 -13.77
CA ALA A 113 2.65 5.79 -14.07
C ALA A 113 2.41 6.76 -12.91
N PHE A 114 1.24 6.66 -12.26
CA PHE A 114 0.93 7.46 -11.07
C PHE A 114 1.89 7.18 -9.92
N THR A 115 2.11 5.89 -9.58
CA THR A 115 3.05 5.51 -8.52
C THR A 115 4.49 5.92 -8.84
N LEU A 116 4.90 5.88 -10.11
CA LEU A 116 6.21 6.35 -10.56
C LEU A 116 6.35 7.88 -10.38
N ALA A 117 5.32 8.65 -10.72
CA ALA A 117 5.31 10.10 -10.54
C ALA A 117 5.40 10.50 -9.06
N GLU A 118 4.67 9.82 -8.17
CA GLU A 118 4.77 10.05 -6.73
C GLU A 118 6.14 9.63 -6.17
N THR A 119 6.71 8.54 -6.66
CA THR A 119 8.07 8.11 -6.30
C THR A 119 9.12 9.13 -6.74
N TYR A 120 8.94 9.75 -7.92
CA TYR A 120 9.83 10.81 -8.39
C TYR A 120 9.77 12.07 -7.49
N LYS A 121 8.59 12.46 -7.01
CA LYS A 121 8.46 13.55 -6.03
C LYS A 121 9.24 13.22 -4.75
N LEU A 122 9.14 11.97 -4.27
CA LEU A 122 9.89 11.53 -3.10
C LEU A 122 11.41 11.58 -3.33
N TYR A 123 11.86 11.20 -4.53
CA TYR A 123 13.27 11.31 -4.92
C TYR A 123 13.76 12.77 -4.93
N THR A 124 12.97 13.71 -5.43
CA THR A 124 13.31 15.14 -5.42
C THR A 124 13.43 15.69 -4.00
N LEU A 125 12.54 15.28 -3.09
CA LEU A 125 12.60 15.64 -1.67
C LEU A 125 13.85 15.05 -0.97
N LEU A 126 14.22 13.82 -1.30
CA LEU A 126 15.46 13.23 -0.81
C LEU A 126 16.68 14.04 -1.25
N LYS A 127 16.72 14.44 -2.52
CA LYS A 127 17.83 15.20 -3.11
C LYS A 127 17.93 16.63 -2.57
N SER A 128 16.81 17.27 -2.24
CA SER A 128 16.78 18.62 -1.66
C SER A 128 17.06 18.63 -0.15
N GLY A 129 17.12 17.47 0.52
CA GLY A 129 17.27 17.39 1.98
C GLY A 129 15.99 17.72 2.76
N ALA A 130 14.86 17.97 2.08
CA ALA A 130 13.58 18.34 2.67
C ALA A 130 12.71 17.11 3.04
N LEU A 131 13.32 15.95 3.22
CA LEU A 131 12.62 14.69 3.48
C LEU A 131 11.81 14.74 4.80
N GLU A 132 12.28 15.48 5.78
CA GLU A 132 11.64 15.63 7.09
C GLU A 132 10.35 16.43 7.03
N GLU A 133 10.17 17.28 6.04
CA GLU A 133 8.96 18.06 5.81
C GLU A 133 7.79 17.19 5.27
N HIS A 134 8.12 16.02 4.73
CA HIS A 134 7.09 15.13 4.18
C HIS A 134 6.33 14.41 5.31
N PRO A 135 4.99 14.47 5.34
CA PRO A 135 4.17 13.97 6.46
C PRO A 135 4.39 12.49 6.79
N SER A 136 4.75 11.66 5.81
CA SER A 136 5.03 10.24 6.02
C SER A 136 6.35 10.03 6.78
N PHE A 137 7.36 10.88 6.56
CA PHE A 137 8.68 10.78 7.19
C PHE A 137 8.79 11.56 8.51
N ALA A 138 8.02 12.63 8.70
CA ALA A 138 7.89 13.29 10.00
C ALA A 138 7.44 12.29 11.09
N LYS A 139 6.50 11.40 10.74
CA LYS A 139 6.05 10.34 11.63
C LYS A 139 7.12 9.26 11.87
N TYR A 140 7.95 8.96 10.87
CA TYR A 140 9.08 8.05 10.99
C TYR A 140 10.10 8.54 12.02
N ASN A 141 10.52 9.81 11.95
CA ASN A 141 11.43 10.43 12.89
C ASN A 141 10.88 10.42 14.32
N ALA A 142 9.60 10.66 14.52
CA ALA A 142 8.96 10.59 15.83
C ALA A 142 9.01 9.17 16.43
N MET A 143 8.92 8.12 15.61
CA MET A 143 9.01 6.72 16.04
C MET A 143 10.47 6.30 16.33
N SER A 144 11.39 6.69 15.47
CA SER A 144 12.84 6.40 15.62
C SER A 144 13.46 7.17 16.80
N GLY A 145 13.12 8.44 16.98
CA GLY A 145 13.61 9.29 18.06
C GLY A 145 13.19 8.83 19.46
N ARG A 146 11.98 8.31 19.62
CA ARG A 146 11.53 7.73 20.90
C ARG A 146 12.37 6.55 21.36
N ARG A 147 12.91 5.77 20.44
CA ARG A 147 13.74 4.61 20.79
C ARG A 147 15.11 5.02 21.27
N ASN A 148 15.72 6.04 20.66
CA ASN A 148 17.05 6.54 21.04
C ASN A 148 17.04 7.18 22.44
N THR A 149 15.96 7.87 22.83
CA THR A 149 15.84 8.43 24.18
C THR A 149 15.71 7.35 25.26
N ASN A 150 15.01 6.25 24.99
CA ASN A 150 14.88 5.14 25.95
C ASN A 150 16.19 4.34 26.14
N THR A 151 17.07 4.32 25.14
CA THR A 151 18.37 3.63 25.24
C THR A 151 19.39 4.47 25.98
N SER A 152 19.32 5.80 25.93
CA SER A 152 20.25 6.69 26.64
C SER A 152 20.07 6.70 28.17
N TRP A 153 18.86 6.41 28.66
CA TRP A 153 18.61 6.32 30.12
C TRP A 153 19.21 5.07 30.75
N ASN A 154 19.39 3.99 29.98
CA ASN A 154 19.96 2.73 30.50
C ASN A 154 21.50 2.71 30.54
N VAL A 155 22.17 3.65 29.88
CA VAL A 155 23.67 3.75 29.87
C VAL A 155 24.18 4.62 30.98
N GLN A 156 23.35 5.50 31.59
CA GLN A 156 23.75 6.35 32.71
C GLN A 156 23.47 5.75 34.10
N ALA A 157 22.88 4.53 34.13
CA ALA A 157 22.53 3.85 35.39
C ALA A 157 23.47 2.68 35.74
N VAL A 158 24.67 2.63 35.13
CA VAL A 158 25.80 1.75 35.45
C VAL A 158 27.00 2.63 35.76
#